data_845e9e0294e3dd308fef74a669710bc8
#
_entry.id   845e9e0294e3dd308fef74a669710bc8
#
_cell.length_a   1.000
_cell.length_b   1.000
_cell.length_c   1.000
_cell.angle_alpha   90.00
_cell.angle_beta   90.00
_cell.angle_gamma   90.00
#
_symmetry.space_group_name_H-M   'P 1'
#
loop_
_entity.id
_entity.type
_entity.pdbx_description
1 polymer ?
#
loop_
_entity_poly.entity_id
_entity_poly.type
_entity_poly.pdbx_seq_one_letter_code
_entity_poly.pdbx_strand_id
1 'polypeptide(L)'
;PKQFFKVCDKTILEYSVDKFINYEKIDTIIICIDEIHKKHYQSILNKYLDHNFITFIKGGKTRDQTVYIALNYLKKNNPDIVFVHDAARPNFDLSLIDQLIDNLMTYDAIIPISPITDTIKKISEKNVVTKDRESYFLSQTPQLFKFNKLLNAHKLAKKFKNIKVTDDAQIIELNNLKINTVINTSDNFKITTLEDYMRFRDIKEINNSTIRVGIGFDVHKFKPGKVLRLFGVNIPYTKSLEGHSDADVGLHAITDSIYGALGLEDIGFYFNPNNSKWKNADSKLFLADALNKLNDNLGLINNIDIIVICEEPKINLHRTVIKN
;
A
#
# COMPACT_ATOMS: atom_id res chain seq x y z
N PRO A 1 -9.66 2.23 17.49
CA PRO A 1 -9.33 3.43 16.68
C PRO A 1 -8.50 3.03 15.48
N LYS A 2 -8.77 3.64 14.33
CA LYS A 2 -8.21 3.30 13.03
C LYS A 2 -6.68 3.35 12.96
N GLN A 3 -6.04 4.26 13.69
CA GLN A 3 -4.58 4.38 13.72
C GLN A 3 -3.85 3.14 14.27
N PHE A 4 -4.58 2.24 14.95
CA PHE A 4 -4.06 0.97 15.46
C PHE A 4 -4.42 -0.25 14.59
N PHE A 5 -5.12 -0.04 13.48
CA PHE A 5 -5.35 -1.13 12.53
C PHE A 5 -4.02 -1.50 11.87
N LYS A 6 -3.80 -2.81 11.75
CA LYS A 6 -2.59 -3.35 11.13
C LYS A 6 -2.78 -3.50 9.62
N VAL A 7 -1.73 -3.16 8.90
CA VAL A 7 -1.55 -3.45 7.50
C VAL A 7 -0.20 -4.18 7.40
N CYS A 8 -0.21 -5.39 6.88
CA CYS A 8 0.93 -6.32 6.99
C CYS A 8 1.34 -6.47 8.48
N ASP A 9 2.57 -6.17 8.82
CA ASP A 9 3.16 -6.31 10.17
C ASP A 9 3.07 -5.06 11.04
N LYS A 10 2.66 -3.89 10.47
CA LYS A 10 2.66 -2.58 11.15
C LYS A 10 1.28 -1.95 11.28
N THR A 11 1.08 -1.17 12.33
CA THR A 11 -0.10 -0.32 12.46
C THR A 11 0.01 0.93 11.56
N ILE A 12 -1.12 1.57 11.26
CA ILE A 12 -1.16 2.84 10.53
C ILE A 12 -0.30 3.92 11.24
N LEU A 13 -0.32 3.94 12.56
CA LEU A 13 0.51 4.85 13.37
C LEU A 13 2.01 4.58 13.14
N GLU A 14 2.44 3.31 13.16
CA GLU A 14 3.84 2.95 12.92
C GLU A 14 4.31 3.38 11.54
N TYR A 15 3.49 3.19 10.50
CA TYR A 15 3.83 3.68 9.16
C TYR A 15 4.06 5.20 9.12
N SER A 16 3.23 5.97 9.84
CA SER A 16 3.40 7.42 9.93
C SER A 16 4.65 7.82 10.71
N VAL A 17 4.92 7.16 11.85
CA VAL A 17 6.07 7.44 12.71
C VAL A 17 7.38 7.08 12.01
N ASP A 18 7.44 5.90 11.38
CA ASP A 18 8.63 5.42 10.66
C ASP A 18 9.09 6.39 9.54
N LYS A 19 8.15 7.12 8.90
CA LYS A 19 8.48 8.16 7.93
C LYS A 19 9.34 9.28 8.56
N PHE A 20 8.96 9.74 9.74
CA PHE A 20 9.70 10.79 10.44
C PHE A 20 10.99 10.29 11.08
N ILE A 21 11.03 9.05 11.58
CA ILE A 21 12.27 8.44 12.11
C ILE A 21 13.35 8.37 11.03
N ASN A 22 12.95 8.03 9.80
CA ASN A 22 13.88 7.89 8.67
C ASN A 22 14.28 9.24 8.02
N TYR A 23 13.88 10.37 8.60
CA TYR A 23 14.24 11.70 8.10
C TYR A 23 15.25 12.37 9.06
N GLU A 24 16.49 12.49 8.63
CA GLU A 24 17.64 12.86 9.45
C GLU A 24 17.55 14.24 10.15
N LYS A 25 16.70 15.15 9.61
CA LYS A 25 16.54 16.52 10.16
C LYS A 25 15.48 16.61 11.27
N ILE A 26 14.96 15.49 11.78
CA ILE A 26 13.99 15.46 12.88
C ILE A 26 14.69 15.16 14.20
N ASP A 27 14.73 16.14 15.08
CA ASP A 27 15.37 16.02 16.39
C ASP A 27 14.47 15.39 17.45
N THR A 28 13.15 15.54 17.33
CA THR A 28 12.18 15.08 18.34
C THR A 28 10.84 14.75 17.71
N ILE A 29 10.26 13.63 18.10
CA ILE A 29 8.92 13.21 17.74
C ILE A 29 8.06 13.12 19.00
N ILE A 30 6.94 13.84 19.02
CA ILE A 30 5.95 13.77 20.09
C ILE A 30 4.71 13.03 19.58
N ILE A 31 4.40 11.91 20.20
CA ILE A 31 3.21 11.12 19.89
C ILE A 31 2.17 11.37 20.99
N CYS A 32 1.07 12.02 20.60
CA CYS A 32 -0.03 12.29 21.52
C CYS A 32 -1.02 11.15 21.53
N ILE A 33 -1.29 10.59 22.67
CA ILE A 33 -2.13 9.40 22.87
C ILE A 33 -3.29 9.69 23.80
N ASP A 34 -4.39 8.94 23.60
CA ASP A 34 -5.52 8.90 24.54
C ASP A 34 -5.35 7.70 25.47
N GLU A 35 -5.36 7.95 26.78
CA GLU A 35 -5.18 6.92 27.82
C GLU A 35 -6.21 5.78 27.73
N ILE A 36 -7.41 6.05 27.22
CA ILE A 36 -8.46 5.04 27.01
C ILE A 36 -7.94 3.91 26.11
N HIS A 37 -6.99 4.20 25.22
CA HIS A 37 -6.42 3.26 24.26
C HIS A 37 -5.07 2.68 24.67
N LYS A 38 -4.68 2.80 25.94
CA LYS A 38 -3.37 2.36 26.46
C LYS A 38 -2.97 0.95 26.04
N LYS A 39 -3.91 0.00 26.03
CA LYS A 39 -3.64 -1.38 25.62
C LYS A 39 -3.20 -1.51 24.16
N HIS A 40 -3.68 -0.64 23.27
CA HIS A 40 -3.36 -0.69 21.85
C HIS A 40 -1.99 -0.12 21.50
N TYR A 41 -1.53 0.88 22.25
CA TYR A 41 -0.23 1.49 21.96
C TYR A 41 0.93 0.97 22.82
N GLN A 42 0.66 0.13 23.83
CA GLN A 42 1.71 -0.40 24.69
C GLN A 42 2.76 -1.21 23.90
N SER A 43 2.32 -2.03 22.94
CA SER A 43 3.22 -2.78 22.06
C SER A 43 4.01 -1.87 21.11
N ILE A 44 3.36 -0.79 20.65
CA ILE A 44 3.99 0.22 19.80
C ILE A 44 5.03 1.01 20.61
N LEU A 45 4.69 1.39 21.85
CA LEU A 45 5.63 2.04 22.77
C LEU A 45 6.92 1.24 22.90
N ASN A 46 6.79 -0.06 23.17
CA ASN A 46 7.95 -0.93 23.39
C ASN A 46 8.89 -0.97 22.18
N LYS A 47 8.34 -0.87 20.97
CA LYS A 47 9.13 -0.85 19.74
C LYS A 47 10.00 0.41 19.59
N TYR A 48 9.54 1.52 20.14
CA TYR A 48 10.23 2.81 20.02
C TYR A 48 10.96 3.26 21.28
N LEU A 49 11.02 2.41 22.34
CA LEU A 49 11.70 2.74 23.59
C LEU A 49 13.18 3.09 23.43
N ASP A 50 13.85 2.48 22.48
CA ASP A 50 15.27 2.71 22.21
C ASP A 50 15.55 4.03 21.46
N HIS A 51 14.50 4.71 20.98
CA HIS A 51 14.61 5.99 20.31
C HIS A 51 14.45 7.14 21.31
N ASN A 52 15.55 7.62 21.88
CA ASN A 52 15.58 8.71 22.88
C ASN A 52 14.92 10.03 22.42
N PHE A 53 14.71 10.20 21.11
CA PHE A 53 14.06 11.37 20.54
C PHE A 53 12.54 11.20 20.33
N ILE A 54 11.95 10.04 20.67
CA ILE A 54 10.50 9.81 20.62
C ILE A 54 9.90 9.88 22.00
N THR A 55 8.89 10.72 22.17
CA THR A 55 8.19 10.89 23.45
C THR A 55 6.68 10.72 23.28
N PHE A 56 6.09 9.95 24.17
CA PHE A 56 4.64 9.75 24.24
C PHE A 56 4.07 10.62 25.34
N ILE A 57 3.06 11.41 25.00
CA ILE A 57 2.37 12.26 25.98
C ILE A 57 0.85 12.07 25.89
N LYS A 58 0.15 12.39 26.98
CA LYS A 58 -1.31 12.41 26.97
C LYS A 58 -1.84 13.54 26.11
N GLY A 59 -2.75 13.23 25.18
CA GLY A 59 -3.48 14.21 24.38
C GLY A 59 -4.61 14.91 25.14
N GLY A 60 -5.17 15.94 24.51
CA GLY A 60 -6.35 16.66 25.00
C GLY A 60 -7.67 16.02 24.53
N LYS A 61 -8.80 16.65 24.91
CA LYS A 61 -10.14 16.20 24.49
C LYS A 61 -10.45 16.51 23.02
N THR A 62 -9.77 17.49 22.43
CA THR A 62 -9.92 17.92 21.05
C THR A 62 -8.57 17.94 20.36
N ARG A 63 -8.57 18.00 19.01
CA ARG A 63 -7.34 18.02 18.22
C ARG A 63 -6.48 19.25 18.54
N ASP A 64 -7.08 20.44 18.61
CA ASP A 64 -6.41 21.68 18.94
C ASP A 64 -5.81 21.67 20.35
N GLN A 65 -6.53 21.13 21.36
CA GLN A 65 -6.00 20.93 22.70
C GLN A 65 -4.81 19.97 22.71
N THR A 66 -4.88 18.90 21.92
CA THR A 66 -3.80 17.92 21.81
C THR A 66 -2.53 18.57 21.25
N VAL A 67 -2.64 19.33 20.17
CA VAL A 67 -1.50 20.06 19.58
C VAL A 67 -0.96 21.09 20.58
N TYR A 68 -1.81 21.83 21.24
CA TYR A 68 -1.38 22.81 22.26
C TYR A 68 -0.61 22.17 23.43
N ILE A 69 -1.02 20.98 23.88
CA ILE A 69 -0.30 20.23 24.93
C ILE A 69 1.08 19.84 24.42
N ALA A 70 1.18 19.31 23.18
CA ALA A 70 2.46 18.96 22.57
C ALA A 70 3.40 20.16 22.42
N LEU A 71 2.88 21.29 21.96
CA LEU A 71 3.66 22.52 21.84
C LEU A 71 4.19 23.02 23.19
N ASN A 72 3.38 22.96 24.27
CA ASN A 72 3.85 23.33 25.60
C ASN A 72 4.92 22.36 26.13
N TYR A 73 4.83 21.08 25.80
CA TYR A 73 5.87 20.10 26.13
C TYR A 73 7.18 20.42 25.42
N LEU A 74 7.13 20.74 24.11
CA LEU A 74 8.29 21.11 23.30
C LEU A 74 8.92 22.44 23.68
N LYS A 75 8.21 23.32 24.41
CA LYS A 75 8.70 24.63 24.80
C LYS A 75 10.05 24.58 25.53
N LYS A 76 10.34 23.52 26.28
CA LYS A 76 11.60 23.32 26.97
C LYS A 76 12.80 23.17 26.03
N ASN A 77 12.56 22.62 24.84
CA ASN A 77 13.58 22.40 23.82
C ASN A 77 13.72 23.61 22.86
N ASN A 78 12.72 24.50 22.85
CA ASN A 78 12.64 25.71 22.00
C ASN A 78 13.03 25.45 20.55
N PRO A 79 12.38 24.51 19.83
CA PRO A 79 12.71 24.25 18.44
C PRO A 79 12.40 25.46 17.54
N ASP A 80 13.08 25.60 16.41
CA ASP A 80 12.80 26.64 15.44
C ASP A 80 11.50 26.40 14.70
N ILE A 81 11.28 25.16 14.30
CA ILE A 81 10.14 24.72 13.48
C ILE A 81 9.48 23.49 14.09
N VAL A 82 8.21 23.28 13.72
CA VAL A 82 7.45 22.09 14.11
C VAL A 82 6.55 21.63 12.98
N PHE A 83 6.54 20.33 12.75
CA PHE A 83 5.55 19.67 11.92
C PHE A 83 4.38 19.19 12.76
N VAL A 84 3.16 19.45 12.30
CA VAL A 84 1.95 18.83 12.84
C VAL A 84 1.40 17.84 11.83
N HIS A 85 1.26 16.60 12.25
CA HIS A 85 0.87 15.52 11.34
C HIS A 85 -0.27 14.66 11.89
N ASP A 86 -1.18 14.29 11.00
CA ASP A 86 -2.26 13.33 11.28
C ASP A 86 -1.71 11.90 11.20
N ALA A 87 -1.70 11.15 12.30
CA ALA A 87 -1.27 9.75 12.33
C ALA A 87 -2.02 8.84 11.32
N ALA A 88 -3.16 9.27 10.82
CA ALA A 88 -3.95 8.56 9.80
C ALA A 88 -3.58 8.92 8.36
N ARG A 89 -2.45 9.57 8.11
CA ARG A 89 -1.87 9.85 6.77
C ARG A 89 -0.49 9.18 6.61
N PRO A 90 -0.43 7.87 6.55
CA PRO A 90 0.86 7.14 6.54
C PRO A 90 1.57 7.16 5.18
N ASN A 91 0.96 7.70 4.12
CA ASN A 91 1.43 7.53 2.75
C ASN A 91 2.01 8.80 2.09
N PHE A 92 2.46 9.78 2.89
CA PHE A 92 3.15 10.95 2.31
C PHE A 92 4.59 10.61 1.88
N ASP A 93 5.12 11.34 0.91
CA ASP A 93 6.50 11.19 0.46
C ASP A 93 7.46 12.05 1.31
N LEU A 94 8.66 11.56 1.58
CA LEU A 94 9.67 12.31 2.36
C LEU A 94 10.10 13.60 1.66
N SER A 95 10.10 13.63 0.32
CA SER A 95 10.38 14.84 -0.46
C SER A 95 9.42 16.00 -0.16
N LEU A 96 8.21 15.70 0.32
CA LEU A 96 7.27 16.73 0.77
C LEU A 96 7.81 17.50 1.97
N ILE A 97 8.54 16.85 2.89
CA ILE A 97 9.16 17.52 4.05
C ILE A 97 10.19 18.54 3.57
N ASP A 98 11.07 18.18 2.62
CA ASP A 98 12.05 19.10 2.04
C ASP A 98 11.38 20.29 1.37
N GLN A 99 10.35 20.03 0.55
CA GLN A 99 9.58 21.11 -0.09
C GLN A 99 8.94 22.08 0.91
N LEU A 100 8.43 21.58 2.04
CA LEU A 100 7.85 22.42 3.08
C LEU A 100 8.92 23.26 3.76
N ILE A 101 10.09 22.71 4.06
CA ILE A 101 11.21 23.42 4.69
C ILE A 101 11.75 24.52 3.76
N ASP A 102 11.98 24.19 2.49
CA ASP A 102 12.54 25.13 1.50
C ASP A 102 11.64 26.35 1.27
N ASN A 103 10.32 26.15 1.42
CA ASN A 103 9.34 27.23 1.23
C ASN A 103 9.04 28.04 2.50
N LEU A 104 9.56 27.66 3.68
CA LEU A 104 9.20 28.35 4.94
C LEU A 104 9.72 29.78 5.03
N MET A 105 10.93 30.05 4.52
CA MET A 105 11.68 31.33 4.53
C MET A 105 10.96 32.54 5.19
N THR A 106 10.14 33.27 4.42
CA THR A 106 9.43 34.48 4.82
C THR A 106 8.04 34.23 5.44
N TYR A 107 7.57 33.00 5.44
CA TYR A 107 6.26 32.62 5.93
C TYR A 107 6.32 32.11 7.38
N ASP A 108 5.17 32.15 8.06
CA ASP A 108 5.03 31.63 9.42
C ASP A 108 4.57 30.18 9.43
N ALA A 109 3.94 29.75 8.33
CA ALA A 109 3.49 28.37 8.09
C ALA A 109 3.53 28.01 6.60
N ILE A 110 3.76 26.74 6.31
CA ILE A 110 3.61 26.12 4.98
C ILE A 110 2.75 24.89 5.11
N ILE A 111 1.74 24.77 4.25
CA ILE A 111 0.82 23.64 4.25
C ILE A 111 0.79 22.95 2.89
N PRO A 112 0.77 21.61 2.86
CA PRO A 112 0.56 20.88 1.62
C PRO A 112 -0.92 20.93 1.25
N ILE A 113 -1.18 21.17 -0.02
CA ILE A 113 -2.52 21.18 -0.59
C ILE A 113 -2.59 20.26 -1.79
N SER A 114 -3.76 19.67 -2.03
CA SER A 114 -4.04 18.86 -3.20
C SER A 114 -5.20 19.44 -3.99
N PRO A 115 -5.13 19.52 -5.33
CA PRO A 115 -6.22 20.00 -6.14
C PRO A 115 -7.44 19.09 -6.05
N ILE A 116 -8.62 19.66 -6.23
CA ILE A 116 -9.89 18.90 -6.29
C ILE A 116 -10.17 18.56 -7.74
N THR A 117 -10.32 17.27 -8.04
CA THR A 117 -10.60 16.78 -9.39
C THR A 117 -12.09 16.77 -9.72
N ASP A 118 -12.93 16.57 -8.71
CA ASP A 118 -14.38 16.49 -8.88
C ASP A 118 -15.06 17.85 -8.91
N THR A 119 -16.28 17.89 -9.45
CA THR A 119 -17.11 19.11 -9.44
C THR A 119 -17.62 19.42 -8.04
N ILE A 120 -17.30 20.60 -7.50
CA ILE A 120 -17.73 21.03 -6.17
C ILE A 120 -19.17 21.54 -6.23
N LYS A 121 -20.03 21.00 -5.37
CA LYS A 121 -21.40 21.47 -5.16
C LYS A 121 -21.56 22.06 -3.76
N LYS A 122 -21.94 23.33 -3.66
CA LYS A 122 -22.39 23.90 -2.40
C LYS A 122 -23.89 23.65 -2.27
N ILE A 123 -24.27 22.91 -1.23
CA ILE A 123 -25.67 22.56 -0.95
C ILE A 123 -26.15 23.43 0.23
N SER A 124 -27.30 24.03 0.07
CA SER A 124 -28.06 24.70 1.13
C SER A 124 -29.48 24.16 1.12
N GLU A 125 -30.29 24.47 2.15
CA GLU A 125 -31.66 23.95 2.28
C GLU A 125 -32.56 24.13 1.03
N LYS A 126 -32.27 25.15 0.22
CA LYS A 126 -33.09 25.51 -0.94
C LYS A 126 -32.40 25.45 -2.29
N ASN A 127 -31.04 25.34 -2.32
CA ASN A 127 -30.27 25.50 -3.56
C ASN A 127 -29.05 24.58 -3.61
N VAL A 128 -28.72 24.12 -4.81
CA VAL A 128 -27.46 23.47 -5.17
C VAL A 128 -26.72 24.34 -6.16
N VAL A 129 -25.53 24.81 -5.79
CA VAL A 129 -24.72 25.71 -6.62
C VAL A 129 -23.37 25.07 -6.93
N THR A 130 -22.98 25.05 -8.20
CA THR A 130 -21.64 24.62 -8.62
C THR A 130 -20.64 25.71 -8.22
N LYS A 131 -19.50 25.31 -7.64
CA LYS A 131 -18.38 26.18 -7.32
C LYS A 131 -17.27 25.94 -8.33
N ASP A 132 -16.54 27.01 -8.62
CA ASP A 132 -15.32 26.91 -9.40
C ASP A 132 -14.26 26.17 -8.56
N ARG A 133 -13.91 24.97 -8.99
CA ARG A 133 -12.99 24.09 -8.27
C ARG A 133 -11.54 24.59 -8.29
N GLU A 134 -11.16 25.45 -9.24
CA GLU A 134 -9.78 25.95 -9.37
C GLU A 134 -9.35 26.80 -8.17
N SER A 135 -10.32 27.34 -7.43
CA SER A 135 -10.09 28.13 -6.21
C SER A 135 -10.11 27.29 -4.92
N TYR A 136 -10.32 25.96 -5.02
CA TYR A 136 -10.47 25.11 -3.84
C TYR A 136 -9.43 23.99 -3.85
N PHE A 137 -8.85 23.75 -2.69
CA PHE A 137 -7.85 22.70 -2.48
C PHE A 137 -8.14 21.93 -1.20
N LEU A 138 -7.70 20.68 -1.16
CA LEU A 138 -7.74 19.87 0.04
C LEU A 138 -6.48 20.15 0.88
N SER A 139 -6.65 20.61 2.10
CA SER A 139 -5.55 20.76 3.06
C SER A 139 -5.09 19.40 3.56
N GLN A 140 -3.79 19.16 3.57
CA GLN A 140 -3.18 17.91 4.01
C GLN A 140 -2.19 18.17 5.15
N THR A 141 -1.61 17.10 5.68
CA THR A 141 -0.48 17.12 6.63
C THR A 141 0.62 16.18 6.14
N PRO A 142 1.90 16.41 6.50
CA PRO A 142 2.42 17.28 7.57
C PRO A 142 2.30 18.77 7.23
N GLN A 143 1.87 19.60 8.19
CA GLN A 143 1.88 21.06 8.10
C GLN A 143 3.09 21.60 8.87
N LEU A 144 3.85 22.50 8.29
CA LEU A 144 5.07 23.08 8.86
C LEU A 144 4.80 24.49 9.41
N PHE A 145 5.31 24.76 10.61
CA PHE A 145 5.13 26.05 11.30
C PHE A 145 6.43 26.50 11.95
N LYS A 146 6.65 27.81 12.03
CA LYS A 146 7.58 28.39 12.99
C LYS A 146 7.04 28.17 14.39
N PHE A 147 7.80 27.47 15.23
CA PHE A 147 7.33 26.98 16.53
C PHE A 147 6.71 28.09 17.41
N ASN A 148 7.45 29.18 17.60
CA ASN A 148 6.99 30.27 18.47
C ASN A 148 5.72 30.96 17.93
N LYS A 149 5.54 30.99 16.59
CA LYS A 149 4.35 31.55 15.97
C LYS A 149 3.13 30.68 16.22
N LEU A 150 3.25 29.36 16.01
CA LEU A 150 2.16 28.43 16.25
C LEU A 150 1.80 28.37 17.77
N LEU A 151 2.79 28.30 18.65
CA LEU A 151 2.54 28.29 20.10
C LEU A 151 1.78 29.52 20.58
N ASN A 152 2.17 30.70 20.10
CA ASN A 152 1.50 31.96 20.47
C ASN A 152 0.11 32.04 19.86
N ALA A 153 -0.07 31.61 18.61
CA ALA A 153 -1.36 31.56 17.96
C ALA A 153 -2.35 30.66 18.70
N HIS A 154 -1.93 29.48 19.16
CA HIS A 154 -2.74 28.61 20.01
C HIS A 154 -3.12 29.23 21.37
N LYS A 155 -2.24 30.01 22.00
CA LYS A 155 -2.59 30.75 23.23
C LYS A 155 -3.70 31.76 22.99
N LEU A 156 -3.63 32.48 21.86
CA LEU A 156 -4.61 33.49 21.47
C LEU A 156 -5.91 32.85 20.98
N ALA A 157 -5.86 31.68 20.36
CA ALA A 157 -7.02 30.97 19.81
C ALA A 157 -8.10 30.70 20.88
N LYS A 158 -7.74 30.61 22.16
CA LYS A 158 -8.69 30.51 23.27
C LYS A 158 -9.71 31.66 23.33
N LYS A 159 -9.42 32.81 22.71
CA LYS A 159 -10.34 33.94 22.57
C LYS A 159 -11.45 33.70 21.54
N PHE A 160 -11.25 32.77 20.60
CA PHE A 160 -12.20 32.46 19.52
C PHE A 160 -13.17 31.33 19.90
N LYS A 161 -13.90 31.50 21.00
CA LYS A 161 -14.75 30.45 21.63
C LYS A 161 -15.80 29.80 20.72
N ASN A 162 -16.19 30.46 19.63
CA ASN A 162 -17.26 30.01 18.73
C ASN A 162 -16.76 29.47 17.38
N ILE A 163 -15.45 29.34 17.19
CA ILE A 163 -14.90 28.84 15.92
C ILE A 163 -14.45 27.38 16.13
N LYS A 164 -15.03 26.47 15.36
CA LYS A 164 -14.55 25.10 15.28
C LYS A 164 -13.30 25.05 14.42
N VAL A 165 -12.15 24.92 15.08
CA VAL A 165 -10.86 24.78 14.40
C VAL A 165 -10.78 23.39 13.79
N THR A 166 -10.48 23.32 12.49
CA THR A 166 -10.37 22.06 11.73
C THR A 166 -8.92 21.60 11.56
N ASP A 167 -7.99 22.54 11.40
CA ASP A 167 -6.54 22.29 11.34
C ASP A 167 -5.74 23.43 11.98
N ASP A 168 -4.40 23.26 12.09
CA ASP A 168 -3.56 24.29 12.72
C ASP A 168 -3.30 25.49 11.79
N ALA A 169 -3.42 25.29 10.47
CA ALA A 169 -3.36 26.40 9.51
C ALA A 169 -4.45 27.44 9.80
N GLN A 170 -5.68 27.00 10.10
CA GLN A 170 -6.77 27.90 10.47
C GLN A 170 -6.44 28.74 11.71
N ILE A 171 -5.70 28.20 12.67
CA ILE A 171 -5.25 28.96 13.85
C ILE A 171 -4.28 30.07 13.44
N ILE A 172 -3.40 29.80 12.49
CA ILE A 172 -2.46 30.81 11.93
C ILE A 172 -3.22 31.89 11.19
N GLU A 173 -4.21 31.52 10.35
CA GLU A 173 -5.09 32.46 9.62
C GLU A 173 -5.84 33.40 10.57
N LEU A 174 -6.46 32.86 11.62
CA LEU A 174 -7.21 33.62 12.63
C LEU A 174 -6.33 34.66 13.38
N ASN A 175 -5.02 34.47 13.37
CA ASN A 175 -4.06 35.39 13.97
C ASN A 175 -3.36 36.29 12.94
N ASN A 176 -3.85 36.34 11.69
CA ASN A 176 -3.29 37.15 10.58
C ASN A 176 -1.79 36.90 10.32
N LEU A 177 -1.33 35.65 10.55
CA LEU A 177 0.03 35.24 10.26
C LEU A 177 0.16 34.75 8.79
N LYS A 178 1.39 34.79 8.26
CA LYS A 178 1.64 34.49 6.85
C LYS A 178 1.70 32.98 6.59
N ILE A 179 0.81 32.50 5.73
CA ILE A 179 0.80 31.11 5.25
C ILE A 179 1.13 31.07 3.78
N ASN A 180 1.88 30.06 3.36
CA ASN A 180 2.01 29.67 1.96
C ASN A 180 1.67 28.18 1.79
N THR A 181 1.55 27.76 0.55
CA THR A 181 1.11 26.41 0.19
C THR A 181 2.11 25.73 -0.74
N VAL A 182 2.20 24.41 -0.64
CA VAL A 182 2.93 23.54 -1.57
C VAL A 182 1.92 22.59 -2.19
N ILE A 183 1.90 22.51 -3.53
CA ILE A 183 1.04 21.53 -4.22
C ILE A 183 1.63 20.14 -4.04
N ASN A 184 0.87 19.27 -3.40
CA ASN A 184 1.24 17.86 -3.23
C ASN A 184 0.43 17.01 -4.21
N THR A 185 1.13 16.36 -5.12
CA THR A 185 0.54 15.44 -6.11
C THR A 185 0.67 13.97 -5.68
N SER A 186 1.37 13.70 -4.58
CA SER A 186 1.49 12.33 -4.05
C SER A 186 0.19 11.85 -3.40
N ASP A 187 0.07 10.54 -3.31
CA ASP A 187 -1.12 9.86 -2.77
C ASP A 187 -1.18 9.92 -1.23
N ASN A 188 -1.24 11.15 -0.68
CA ASN A 188 -1.24 11.46 0.76
C ASN A 188 -2.68 11.55 1.32
N PHE A 189 -3.51 10.53 1.07
CA PHE A 189 -4.87 10.52 1.59
C PHE A 189 -4.92 10.22 3.10
N LYS A 190 -6.02 10.66 3.73
CA LYS A 190 -6.30 10.38 5.14
C LYS A 190 -7.15 9.13 5.24
N ILE A 191 -6.69 8.12 5.94
CA ILE A 191 -7.48 6.92 6.22
C ILE A 191 -8.63 7.30 7.16
N THR A 192 -9.86 7.36 6.63
CA THR A 192 -11.07 7.71 7.35
C THR A 192 -12.14 6.64 7.28
N THR A 193 -12.25 5.95 6.17
CA THR A 193 -13.22 4.88 5.89
C THR A 193 -12.53 3.52 5.80
N LEU A 194 -13.35 2.47 5.64
CA LEU A 194 -12.85 1.12 5.38
C LEU A 194 -12.20 1.02 3.99
N GLU A 195 -12.76 1.73 3.00
CA GLU A 195 -12.22 1.80 1.64
C GLU A 195 -10.83 2.43 1.64
N ASP A 196 -10.61 3.51 2.40
CA ASP A 196 -9.28 4.11 2.55
C ASP A 196 -8.27 3.13 3.15
N TYR A 197 -8.72 2.35 4.15
CA TYR A 197 -7.89 1.32 4.77
C TYR A 197 -7.52 0.22 3.77
N MET A 198 -8.50 -0.30 3.01
CA MET A 198 -8.26 -1.32 1.99
C MET A 198 -7.32 -0.79 0.91
N ARG A 199 -7.53 0.43 0.41
CA ARG A 199 -6.62 1.09 -0.54
C ARG A 199 -5.18 1.16 0.00
N PHE A 200 -5.01 1.56 1.25
CA PHE A 200 -3.67 1.63 1.86
C PHE A 200 -3.04 0.25 2.01
N ARG A 201 -3.82 -0.76 2.40
CA ARG A 201 -3.38 -2.15 2.47
C ARG A 201 -2.88 -2.62 1.11
N ASP A 202 -3.67 -2.44 0.06
CA ASP A 202 -3.33 -2.89 -1.29
C ASP A 202 -2.04 -2.21 -1.79
N ILE A 203 -1.84 -0.91 -1.52
CA ILE A 203 -0.59 -0.19 -1.82
C ILE A 203 0.60 -0.86 -1.09
N LYS A 204 0.45 -1.26 0.17
CA LYS A 204 1.55 -1.86 0.94
C LYS A 204 1.80 -3.31 0.56
N GLU A 205 0.76 -4.08 0.28
CA GLU A 205 0.87 -5.46 -0.20
C GLU A 205 1.54 -5.51 -1.57
N ILE A 206 1.17 -4.64 -2.52
CA ILE A 206 1.83 -4.54 -3.83
C ILE A 206 3.31 -4.16 -3.67
N ASN A 207 3.63 -3.19 -2.83
CA ASN A 207 5.02 -2.75 -2.59
C ASN A 207 5.86 -3.81 -1.86
N ASN A 208 5.24 -4.72 -1.12
CA ASN A 208 5.91 -5.83 -0.44
C ASN A 208 5.89 -7.13 -1.27
N SER A 209 5.15 -7.16 -2.39
CA SER A 209 5.11 -8.34 -3.24
C SER A 209 6.45 -8.53 -3.95
N THR A 210 7.01 -9.73 -3.83
CA THR A 210 8.21 -10.12 -4.57
C THR A 210 7.76 -10.65 -5.93
N ILE A 211 8.12 -9.95 -7.02
CA ILE A 211 7.91 -10.48 -8.37
C ILE A 211 8.88 -11.65 -8.55
N ARG A 212 8.33 -12.81 -8.90
CA ARG A 212 9.09 -14.02 -9.21
C ARG A 212 8.81 -14.43 -10.65
N VAL A 213 9.81 -14.97 -11.30
CA VAL A 213 9.72 -15.51 -12.66
C VAL A 213 10.10 -17.00 -12.59
N GLY A 214 9.30 -17.84 -13.22
CA GLY A 214 9.60 -19.24 -13.38
C GLY A 214 9.60 -19.62 -14.87
N ILE A 215 10.44 -20.55 -15.23
CA ILE A 215 10.53 -21.10 -16.60
C ILE A 215 10.24 -22.60 -16.49
N GLY A 216 9.30 -23.09 -17.29
CA GLY A 216 9.03 -24.50 -17.47
C GLY A 216 9.28 -24.92 -18.91
N PHE A 217 9.88 -26.06 -19.08
CA PHE A 217 10.19 -26.63 -20.40
C PHE A 217 9.94 -28.16 -20.35
N ASP A 218 9.15 -28.65 -21.29
CA ASP A 218 8.92 -30.09 -21.43
C ASP A 218 8.89 -30.52 -22.89
N VAL A 219 9.33 -31.73 -23.17
CA VAL A 219 9.40 -32.31 -24.52
C VAL A 219 8.98 -33.78 -24.49
N HIS A 220 8.03 -34.11 -25.31
CA HIS A 220 7.55 -35.49 -25.48
C HIS A 220 7.67 -35.98 -26.91
N LYS A 221 8.01 -37.27 -27.10
CA LYS A 221 8.04 -37.93 -28.40
C LYS A 221 6.63 -38.27 -28.85
N PHE A 222 6.43 -38.26 -30.16
CA PHE A 222 5.21 -38.81 -30.77
C PHE A 222 5.22 -40.33 -30.84
N LYS A 223 4.06 -40.94 -30.58
CA LYS A 223 3.75 -42.35 -30.81
C LYS A 223 2.47 -42.48 -31.64
N PRO A 224 2.21 -43.63 -32.31
CA PRO A 224 0.93 -43.83 -32.97
C PRO A 224 -0.25 -43.64 -32.01
N GLY A 225 -1.29 -42.94 -32.47
CA GLY A 225 -2.44 -42.60 -31.62
C GLY A 225 -3.60 -42.05 -32.44
N LYS A 226 -4.61 -41.51 -31.77
CA LYS A 226 -5.78 -40.90 -32.43
C LYS A 226 -6.07 -39.48 -31.88
N VAL A 227 -5.40 -39.08 -30.81
CA VAL A 227 -5.65 -37.82 -30.12
C VAL A 227 -4.33 -37.28 -29.58
N LEU A 228 -4.04 -36.03 -29.86
CA LEU A 228 -3.00 -35.25 -29.20
C LEU A 228 -3.67 -34.47 -28.02
N ARG A 229 -3.21 -34.71 -26.82
CA ARG A 229 -3.65 -33.92 -25.66
C ARG A 229 -2.65 -32.79 -25.40
N LEU A 230 -3.15 -31.55 -25.37
CA LEU A 230 -2.32 -30.37 -25.18
C LEU A 230 -3.11 -29.28 -24.44
N PHE A 231 -2.57 -28.79 -23.31
CA PHE A 231 -3.24 -27.81 -22.42
C PHE A 231 -4.62 -28.29 -21.95
N GLY A 232 -4.80 -29.57 -21.70
CA GLY A 232 -6.08 -30.16 -21.30
C GLY A 232 -7.08 -30.33 -22.44
N VAL A 233 -6.73 -29.95 -23.68
CA VAL A 233 -7.58 -30.03 -24.86
C VAL A 233 -7.23 -31.27 -25.69
N ASN A 234 -8.25 -32.01 -26.13
CA ASN A 234 -8.08 -33.15 -27.03
C ASN A 234 -8.14 -32.69 -28.49
N ILE A 235 -7.02 -32.78 -29.19
CA ILE A 235 -6.88 -32.42 -30.59
C ILE A 235 -6.90 -33.70 -31.44
N PRO A 236 -7.84 -33.88 -32.35
CA PRO A 236 -7.85 -35.04 -33.27
C PRO A 236 -6.59 -35.04 -34.11
N TYR A 237 -5.78 -36.12 -34.01
CA TYR A 237 -4.53 -36.26 -34.77
C TYR A 237 -4.13 -37.76 -34.81
N THR A 238 -3.35 -38.11 -35.82
CA THR A 238 -2.92 -39.50 -36.06
C THR A 238 -1.82 -40.01 -35.12
N LYS A 239 -1.31 -39.13 -34.24
CA LYS A 239 -0.30 -39.44 -33.22
C LYS A 239 -0.73 -38.89 -31.87
N SER A 240 -0.23 -39.52 -30.80
CA SER A 240 -0.34 -39.07 -29.39
C SER A 240 1.06 -38.82 -28.87
N LEU A 241 1.18 -38.12 -27.72
CA LEU A 241 2.46 -38.00 -27.02
C LEU A 241 2.74 -39.23 -26.19
N GLU A 242 4.02 -39.58 -26.04
CA GLU A 242 4.50 -40.66 -25.18
C GLU A 242 4.80 -40.08 -23.78
N GLY A 243 4.28 -40.70 -22.73
CA GLY A 243 4.54 -40.29 -21.35
C GLY A 243 3.89 -41.27 -20.34
N HIS A 244 4.21 -41.09 -19.07
CA HIS A 244 3.68 -41.89 -17.98
C HIS A 244 2.28 -41.47 -17.52
N SER A 245 1.97 -40.16 -17.67
CA SER A 245 0.66 -39.57 -17.43
C SER A 245 -0.15 -39.55 -18.75
N ASP A 246 -1.08 -38.60 -18.91
CA ASP A 246 -1.75 -38.30 -20.17
C ASP A 246 -0.82 -37.62 -21.18
N ALA A 247 0.43 -37.37 -20.78
CA ALA A 247 1.50 -36.76 -21.57
C ALA A 247 1.18 -35.35 -22.08
N ASP A 248 0.42 -34.55 -21.36
CA ASP A 248 0.14 -33.16 -21.70
C ASP A 248 1.36 -32.28 -21.41
N VAL A 249 2.25 -32.17 -22.40
CA VAL A 249 3.50 -31.40 -22.32
C VAL A 249 3.28 -29.91 -21.99
N GLY A 250 2.13 -29.36 -22.37
CA GLY A 250 1.79 -27.96 -22.10
C GLY A 250 1.49 -27.74 -20.62
N LEU A 251 0.68 -28.58 -20.02
CA LEU A 251 0.37 -28.49 -18.58
C LEU A 251 1.58 -28.83 -17.72
N HIS A 252 2.46 -29.76 -18.16
CA HIS A 252 3.71 -30.04 -17.46
C HIS A 252 4.63 -28.83 -17.41
N ALA A 253 4.85 -28.17 -18.54
CA ALA A 253 5.69 -26.98 -18.60
C ALA A 253 5.13 -25.81 -17.75
N ILE A 254 3.81 -25.61 -17.74
CA ILE A 254 3.17 -24.61 -16.85
C ILE A 254 3.38 -24.99 -15.37
N THR A 255 3.20 -26.25 -15.02
CA THR A 255 3.40 -26.76 -13.65
C THR A 255 4.82 -26.48 -13.18
N ASP A 256 5.83 -26.81 -13.98
CA ASP A 256 7.23 -26.58 -13.66
C ASP A 256 7.57 -25.08 -13.59
N SER A 257 6.97 -24.24 -14.44
CA SER A 257 7.17 -22.80 -14.34
C SER A 257 6.66 -22.22 -13.02
N ILE A 258 5.52 -22.72 -12.52
CA ILE A 258 4.97 -22.28 -11.21
C ILE A 258 5.87 -22.78 -10.07
N TYR A 259 6.29 -24.02 -10.09
CA TYR A 259 7.21 -24.56 -9.09
C TYR A 259 8.54 -23.78 -9.09
N GLY A 260 9.12 -23.53 -10.28
CA GLY A 260 10.34 -22.74 -10.41
C GLY A 260 10.22 -21.31 -9.87
N ALA A 261 9.09 -20.63 -10.13
CA ALA A 261 8.81 -19.31 -9.55
C ALA A 261 8.73 -19.35 -8.01
N LEU A 262 8.24 -20.45 -7.44
CA LEU A 262 8.18 -20.67 -5.99
C LEU A 262 9.53 -21.12 -5.39
N GLY A 263 10.52 -21.46 -6.21
CA GLY A 263 11.80 -22.04 -5.75
C GLY A 263 11.63 -23.47 -5.25
N LEU A 264 10.66 -24.19 -5.79
CA LEU A 264 10.37 -25.60 -5.49
C LEU A 264 11.04 -26.52 -6.51
N GLU A 265 11.04 -27.82 -6.21
CA GLU A 265 11.51 -28.88 -7.11
C GLU A 265 10.54 -29.08 -8.30
N ASP A 266 10.96 -29.82 -9.33
CA ASP A 266 10.19 -30.08 -10.55
C ASP A 266 9.01 -31.05 -10.36
N ILE A 267 8.20 -31.21 -11.40
CA ILE A 267 7.05 -32.12 -11.45
C ILE A 267 7.48 -33.58 -11.19
N GLY A 268 8.68 -33.98 -11.65
CA GLY A 268 9.18 -35.34 -11.46
C GLY A 268 9.50 -35.68 -10.00
N PHE A 269 9.86 -34.68 -9.22
CA PHE A 269 10.06 -34.83 -7.76
C PHE A 269 8.74 -35.09 -7.03
N TYR A 270 7.71 -34.32 -7.30
CA TYR A 270 6.40 -34.46 -6.61
C TYR A 270 5.57 -35.61 -7.16
N PHE A 271 5.69 -35.92 -8.44
CA PHE A 271 4.91 -36.94 -9.14
C PHE A 271 5.83 -37.92 -9.86
N ASN A 272 6.63 -38.62 -9.05
CA ASN A 272 7.64 -39.56 -9.55
C ASN A 272 7.04 -40.55 -10.58
N PRO A 273 7.55 -40.58 -11.83
CA PRO A 273 7.02 -41.42 -12.89
C PRO A 273 7.13 -42.93 -12.61
N ASN A 274 8.05 -43.35 -11.72
CA ASN A 274 8.16 -44.74 -11.29
C ASN A 274 7.04 -45.21 -10.34
N ASN A 275 6.24 -44.29 -9.84
CA ASN A 275 5.10 -44.60 -8.98
C ASN A 275 3.87 -44.90 -9.83
N SER A 276 3.37 -46.13 -9.75
CA SER A 276 2.19 -46.58 -10.51
C SER A 276 0.91 -45.77 -10.26
N LYS A 277 0.83 -45.04 -9.16
CA LYS A 277 -0.26 -44.10 -8.85
C LYS A 277 -0.45 -43.06 -9.94
N TRP A 278 0.62 -42.62 -10.59
CA TRP A 278 0.60 -41.54 -11.59
C TRP A 278 0.51 -42.03 -13.02
N LYS A 279 0.44 -43.34 -13.21
CA LYS A 279 0.27 -43.93 -14.55
C LYS A 279 -1.08 -43.54 -15.14
N ASN A 280 -1.07 -42.90 -16.30
CA ASN A 280 -2.24 -42.35 -17.00
C ASN A 280 -2.99 -41.26 -16.20
N ALA A 281 -2.36 -40.65 -15.19
CA ALA A 281 -2.98 -39.54 -14.45
C ALA A 281 -3.22 -38.33 -15.37
N ASP A 282 -4.30 -37.61 -15.11
CA ASP A 282 -4.61 -36.34 -15.79
C ASP A 282 -3.64 -35.26 -15.32
N SER A 283 -2.92 -34.63 -16.24
CA SER A 283 -1.94 -33.57 -15.91
C SER A 283 -2.57 -32.34 -15.26
N LYS A 284 -3.89 -32.19 -15.31
CA LYS A 284 -4.61 -31.17 -14.53
C LYS A 284 -4.41 -31.36 -13.02
N LEU A 285 -4.19 -32.56 -12.54
CA LEU A 285 -3.90 -32.84 -11.13
C LEU A 285 -2.57 -32.22 -10.70
N PHE A 286 -1.57 -32.28 -11.57
CA PHE A 286 -0.26 -31.70 -11.32
C PHE A 286 -0.31 -30.18 -11.29
N LEU A 287 -1.01 -29.59 -12.27
CA LEU A 287 -1.25 -28.15 -12.28
C LEU A 287 -2.05 -27.69 -11.05
N ALA A 288 -3.07 -28.45 -10.63
CA ALA A 288 -3.83 -28.14 -9.43
C ALA A 288 -2.97 -28.11 -8.17
N ASP A 289 -2.02 -29.06 -8.02
CA ASP A 289 -1.06 -29.04 -6.91
C ASP A 289 -0.17 -27.79 -6.94
N ALA A 290 0.36 -27.44 -8.10
CA ALA A 290 1.17 -26.22 -8.25
C ALA A 290 0.38 -24.95 -7.91
N LEU A 291 -0.88 -24.86 -8.34
CA LEU A 291 -1.77 -23.75 -8.02
C LEU A 291 -2.11 -23.68 -6.51
N ASN A 292 -2.30 -24.83 -5.87
CA ASN A 292 -2.50 -24.88 -4.42
C ASN A 292 -1.26 -24.36 -3.68
N LYS A 293 -0.06 -24.80 -4.05
CA LYS A 293 1.19 -24.31 -3.47
C LYS A 293 1.39 -22.82 -3.72
N LEU A 294 1.00 -22.32 -4.90
CA LEU A 294 1.01 -20.89 -5.20
C LEU A 294 0.09 -20.12 -4.26
N ASN A 295 -1.14 -20.58 -4.08
CA ASN A 295 -2.12 -19.98 -3.16
C ASN A 295 -1.65 -20.03 -1.70
N ASP A 296 -1.05 -21.14 -1.25
CA ASP A 296 -0.49 -21.25 0.10
C ASP A 296 0.63 -20.23 0.36
N ASN A 297 1.33 -19.83 -0.69
CA ASN A 297 2.35 -18.77 -0.66
C ASN A 297 1.78 -17.38 -0.98
N LEU A 298 0.45 -17.20 -1.01
CA LEU A 298 -0.25 -15.96 -1.35
C LEU A 298 0.18 -15.36 -2.71
N GLY A 299 0.59 -16.25 -3.64
CA GLY A 299 1.04 -15.86 -4.96
C GLY A 299 -0.12 -15.64 -5.94
N LEU A 300 0.12 -14.75 -6.90
CA LEU A 300 -0.79 -14.47 -8.01
C LEU A 300 -0.04 -14.61 -9.34
N ILE A 301 -0.69 -15.19 -10.33
CA ILE A 301 -0.16 -15.26 -11.69
C ILE A 301 -0.48 -13.95 -12.41
N ASN A 302 0.54 -13.18 -12.73
CA ASN A 302 0.37 -11.94 -13.49
C ASN A 302 0.30 -12.20 -15.00
N ASN A 303 1.13 -13.10 -15.52
CA ASN A 303 1.18 -13.44 -16.93
C ASN A 303 1.81 -14.82 -17.14
N ILE A 304 1.40 -15.51 -18.21
CA ILE A 304 2.03 -16.74 -18.71
C ILE A 304 2.24 -16.59 -20.21
N ASP A 305 3.51 -16.63 -20.65
CA ASP A 305 3.86 -16.72 -22.06
C ASP A 305 4.23 -18.16 -22.41
N ILE A 306 3.61 -18.69 -23.48
CA ILE A 306 3.80 -20.07 -23.90
C ILE A 306 4.25 -20.11 -25.36
N ILE A 307 5.36 -20.81 -25.60
CA ILE A 307 5.87 -21.13 -26.93
C ILE A 307 5.71 -22.62 -27.15
N VAL A 308 4.95 -22.98 -28.19
CA VAL A 308 4.80 -24.39 -28.64
C VAL A 308 5.57 -24.59 -29.91
N ILE A 309 6.56 -25.47 -29.90
CA ILE A 309 7.34 -25.85 -31.09
C ILE A 309 6.81 -27.20 -31.56
N CYS A 310 6.07 -27.17 -32.68
CA CYS A 310 5.42 -28.34 -33.21
C CYS A 310 5.25 -28.18 -34.75
N GLU A 311 5.76 -29.14 -35.51
CA GLU A 311 5.57 -29.10 -36.99
C GLU A 311 4.11 -29.42 -37.36
N GLU A 312 3.56 -30.49 -36.81
CA GLU A 312 2.21 -30.98 -37.00
C GLU A 312 1.63 -31.60 -35.70
N PRO A 313 0.33 -31.41 -35.45
CA PRO A 313 -0.65 -30.59 -36.17
C PRO A 313 -0.37 -29.10 -36.06
N LYS A 314 -0.90 -28.29 -36.97
CA LYS A 314 -0.78 -26.81 -36.86
C LYS A 314 -1.58 -26.29 -35.66
N ILE A 315 -0.88 -26.05 -34.55
CA ILE A 315 -1.49 -25.66 -33.25
C ILE A 315 -2.31 -24.36 -33.32
N ASN A 316 -1.94 -23.45 -34.22
CA ASN A 316 -2.69 -22.20 -34.42
C ASN A 316 -4.18 -22.42 -34.74
N LEU A 317 -4.54 -23.52 -35.37
CA LEU A 317 -5.93 -23.86 -35.69
C LEU A 317 -6.76 -24.15 -34.39
N HIS A 318 -6.08 -24.51 -33.32
CA HIS A 318 -6.68 -24.86 -32.03
C HIS A 318 -6.48 -23.77 -30.95
N ARG A 319 -5.89 -22.63 -31.33
CA ARG A 319 -5.49 -21.56 -30.41
C ARG A 319 -6.65 -21.04 -29.53
N THR A 320 -7.83 -20.87 -30.13
CA THR A 320 -9.00 -20.35 -29.43
C THR A 320 -9.47 -21.30 -28.33
N VAL A 321 -9.49 -22.62 -28.63
CA VAL A 321 -9.93 -23.65 -27.66
C VAL A 321 -8.88 -23.84 -26.54
N ILE A 322 -7.60 -23.69 -26.85
CA ILE A 322 -6.50 -23.81 -25.89
C ILE A 322 -6.48 -22.61 -24.91
N LYS A 323 -6.88 -21.42 -25.36
CA LYS A 323 -6.87 -20.21 -24.55
C LYS A 323 -8.07 -20.07 -23.59
N ASN A 324 -9.15 -20.79 -23.87
CA ASN A 324 -10.36 -20.81 -23.06
C ASN A 324 -10.31 -21.93 -22.02
#